data_b929f2ad9f9076bed24ca9f61a1379e5
#
_entry.id   b929f2ad9f9076bed24ca9f61a1379e5
#
_cell.length_a   1.000
_cell.length_b   1.000
_cell.length_c   1.000
_cell.angle_alpha   90.00
_cell.angle_beta   90.00
_cell.angle_gamma   90.00
#
_symmetry.space_group_name_H-M   'P 1'
#
loop_
_entity.id
_entity.type
_entity.pdbx_description
1 polymer ?
#
loop_
_entity_poly.entity_id
_entity_poly.type
_entity_poly.pdbx_seq_one_letter_code
_entity_poly.pdbx_strand_id
1 'polypeptide(L)'
;MNNSLIERMRDEHFSLVSIDLFSGPGGLCTGFKWAGILPLIAVEWTDTTVQTYSASHNAEVMHMSMYSDENGTLHPEYLAQFMHESTRTLLIHGDINLVASGMICDLLEARYGIDSENETVDVVSGGAPCESFSMAGTRTLGDE
;
A
#
# COMPACT_ATOMS: atom_id res chain seq x y z
N MET A 1 -2.78 -13.65 -11.45
CA MET A 1 -3.15 -12.26 -11.79
C MET A 1 -4.39 -12.28 -12.68
N ASN A 2 -5.41 -11.47 -12.36
CA ASN A 2 -6.64 -11.45 -13.14
C ASN A 2 -6.46 -10.73 -14.50
N ASN A 3 -7.41 -10.99 -15.42
CA ASN A 3 -7.27 -10.52 -16.80
C ASN A 3 -7.32 -8.98 -16.91
N SER A 4 -8.16 -8.31 -16.12
CA SER A 4 -8.27 -6.86 -16.17
C SER A 4 -6.96 -6.17 -15.76
N LEU A 5 -6.27 -6.71 -14.77
CA LEU A 5 -4.96 -6.20 -14.38
C LEU A 5 -3.90 -6.47 -15.45
N ILE A 6 -3.89 -7.67 -16.03
CA ILE A 6 -2.97 -8.01 -17.13
C ILE A 6 -3.17 -7.06 -18.31
N GLU A 7 -4.42 -6.77 -18.68
CA GLU A 7 -4.75 -5.83 -19.75
C GLU A 7 -4.24 -4.42 -19.45
N ARG A 8 -4.49 -3.91 -18.24
CA ARG A 8 -3.96 -2.62 -17.81
C ARG A 8 -2.46 -2.57 -17.90
N MET A 9 -1.77 -3.59 -17.36
CA MET A 9 -0.30 -3.64 -17.39
C MET A 9 0.24 -3.62 -18.82
N ARG A 10 -0.38 -4.39 -19.72
CA ARG A 10 0.02 -4.39 -21.13
C ARG A 10 -0.20 -3.02 -21.78
N ASP A 11 -1.37 -2.43 -21.58
CA ASP A 11 -1.77 -1.20 -22.25
C ASP A 11 -0.99 0.02 -21.74
N GLU A 12 -0.61 0.03 -20.47
CA GLU A 12 0.17 1.09 -19.83
C GLU A 12 1.69 0.76 -19.75
N HIS A 13 2.12 -0.34 -20.35
CA HIS A 13 3.54 -0.76 -20.41
C HIS A 13 4.17 -1.05 -19.05
N PHE A 14 3.41 -1.63 -18.13
CA PHE A 14 3.93 -2.17 -16.89
C PHE A 14 4.38 -3.62 -17.07
N SER A 15 5.54 -3.98 -16.53
CA SER A 15 6.08 -5.34 -16.55
C SER A 15 6.19 -5.99 -15.18
N LEU A 16 6.25 -5.19 -14.13
CA LEU A 16 6.40 -5.64 -12.74
C LEU A 16 5.34 -5.00 -11.85
N VAL A 17 5.10 -5.62 -10.70
CA VAL A 17 4.18 -5.11 -9.66
C VAL A 17 4.91 -4.92 -8.35
N SER A 18 4.44 -3.97 -7.53
CA SER A 18 5.07 -3.64 -6.25
C SER A 18 4.09 -3.43 -5.11
N ILE A 19 4.63 -3.57 -3.90
CA ILE A 19 4.04 -3.07 -2.66
C ILE A 19 5.00 -2.04 -2.09
N ASP A 20 4.49 -0.86 -1.71
CA ASP A 20 5.28 0.21 -1.14
C ASP A 20 4.85 0.48 0.30
N LEU A 21 5.72 0.17 1.25
CA LEU A 21 5.54 0.45 2.66
C LEU A 21 6.13 1.82 2.99
N PHE A 22 5.46 2.60 3.82
CA PHE A 22 5.85 4.00 4.10
C PHE A 22 5.91 4.84 2.82
N SER A 23 4.84 4.81 2.04
CA SER A 23 4.83 5.33 0.67
C SER A 23 5.05 6.85 0.56
N GLY A 24 4.80 7.60 1.64
CA GLY A 24 4.85 9.05 1.61
C GLY A 24 3.87 9.63 0.58
N PRO A 25 4.20 10.80 0.00
CA PRO A 25 3.32 11.45 -0.99
C PRO A 25 3.33 10.77 -2.37
N GLY A 26 4.14 9.74 -2.58
CA GLY A 26 4.10 8.91 -3.78
C GLY A 26 5.19 9.17 -4.82
N GLY A 27 6.25 9.90 -4.45
CA GLY A 27 7.36 10.17 -5.37
C GLY A 27 8.08 8.91 -5.84
N LEU A 28 8.33 7.96 -4.95
CA LEU A 28 8.96 6.67 -5.30
C LEU A 28 8.05 5.86 -6.23
N CYS A 29 6.75 5.79 -5.94
CA CYS A 29 5.78 5.12 -6.80
C CYS A 29 5.68 5.77 -8.18
N THR A 30 5.81 7.08 -8.28
CA THR A 30 5.88 7.78 -9.56
C THR A 30 7.10 7.32 -10.36
N GLY A 31 8.27 7.25 -9.73
CA GLY A 31 9.48 6.71 -10.34
C GLY A 31 9.35 5.24 -10.76
N PHE A 32 8.72 4.43 -9.94
CA PHE A 32 8.41 3.03 -10.28
C PHE A 32 7.53 2.92 -11.51
N LYS A 33 6.47 3.72 -11.60
CA LYS A 33 5.60 3.73 -12.80
C LYS A 33 6.38 4.10 -14.06
N TRP A 34 7.26 5.07 -13.99
CA TRP A 34 8.14 5.44 -15.11
C TRP A 34 9.07 4.29 -15.52
N ALA A 35 9.47 3.45 -14.56
CA ALA A 35 10.30 2.28 -14.81
C ALA A 35 9.50 1.01 -15.21
N GLY A 36 8.18 1.12 -15.35
CA GLY A 36 7.32 -0.01 -15.72
C GLY A 36 6.90 -0.88 -14.54
N ILE A 37 6.92 -0.34 -13.32
CA ILE A 37 6.52 -1.05 -12.10
C ILE A 37 5.21 -0.45 -11.58
N LEU A 38 4.15 -1.27 -11.51
CA LEU A 38 2.84 -0.83 -11.03
C LEU A 38 2.68 -1.10 -9.54
N PRO A 39 2.53 -0.06 -8.70
CA PRO A 39 2.19 -0.25 -7.30
C PRO A 39 0.77 -0.79 -7.16
N LEU A 40 0.61 -1.93 -6.52
CA LEU A 40 -0.70 -2.52 -6.24
C LEU A 40 -1.23 -2.08 -4.87
N ILE A 41 -0.38 -2.17 -3.85
CA ILE A 41 -0.72 -1.77 -2.48
C ILE A 41 0.37 -0.82 -1.98
N ALA A 42 -0.06 0.24 -1.33
CA ALA A 42 0.81 1.16 -0.60
C ALA A 42 0.28 1.34 0.82
N VAL A 43 1.16 1.61 1.76
CA VAL A 43 0.81 1.87 3.16
C VAL A 43 1.43 3.19 3.60
N GLU A 44 0.62 4.08 4.15
CA GLU A 44 1.05 5.39 4.65
C GLU A 44 0.20 5.81 5.85
N TRP A 45 0.81 6.46 6.80
CA TRP A 45 0.18 6.86 8.05
C TRP A 45 -0.32 8.31 8.04
N THR A 46 0.43 9.23 7.46
CA THR A 46 0.19 10.67 7.57
C THR A 46 -0.95 11.14 6.66
N ASP A 47 -1.95 11.81 7.23
CA ASP A 47 -3.16 12.25 6.52
C ASP A 47 -2.87 13.08 5.26
N THR A 48 -1.96 14.04 5.36
CA THR A 48 -1.63 14.92 4.24
C THR A 48 -0.92 14.19 3.11
N THR A 49 -0.02 13.27 3.42
CA THR A 49 0.67 12.46 2.42
C THR A 49 -0.28 11.45 1.76
N VAL A 50 -1.22 10.89 2.51
CA VAL A 50 -2.28 10.03 1.96
C VAL A 50 -3.12 10.78 0.93
N GLN A 51 -3.52 12.01 1.21
CA GLN A 51 -4.28 12.84 0.27
C GLN A 51 -3.48 13.10 -1.02
N THR A 52 -2.21 13.44 -0.90
CA THR A 52 -1.34 13.68 -2.05
C THR A 52 -1.15 12.40 -2.87
N TYR A 53 -0.84 11.29 -2.21
CA TYR A 53 -0.67 10.00 -2.88
C TYR A 53 -1.93 9.58 -3.65
N SER A 54 -3.09 9.62 -2.98
CA SER A 54 -4.34 9.17 -3.58
C SER A 54 -4.72 9.98 -4.82
N ALA A 55 -4.48 11.29 -4.79
CA ALA A 55 -4.72 12.18 -5.94
C ALA A 55 -3.74 11.89 -7.09
N SER A 56 -2.45 11.75 -6.79
CA SER A 56 -1.40 11.55 -7.80
C SER A 56 -1.47 10.19 -8.47
N HIS A 57 -1.88 9.16 -7.74
CA HIS A 57 -1.91 7.77 -8.23
C HIS A 57 -3.31 7.23 -8.50
N ASN A 58 -4.34 8.07 -8.38
CA ASN A 58 -5.75 7.64 -8.48
C ASN A 58 -6.01 6.40 -7.61
N ALA A 59 -5.47 6.41 -6.40
CA ALA A 59 -5.57 5.28 -5.49
C ALA A 59 -6.92 5.25 -4.77
N GLU A 60 -7.41 4.04 -4.51
CA GLU A 60 -8.50 3.81 -3.57
C GLU A 60 -7.91 3.80 -2.16
N VAL A 61 -8.56 4.46 -1.19
CA VAL A 61 -8.04 4.58 0.17
C VAL A 61 -8.85 3.73 1.14
N MET A 62 -8.15 2.87 1.88
CA MET A 62 -8.72 2.08 2.97
C MET A 62 -8.17 2.61 4.30
N HIS A 63 -9.06 3.07 5.19
CA HIS A 63 -8.68 3.62 6.49
C HIS A 63 -8.65 2.52 7.54
N MET A 64 -7.47 2.22 8.10
CA MET A 64 -7.33 1.22 9.17
C MET A 64 -8.16 1.55 10.41
N SER A 65 -8.37 2.84 10.71
CA SER A 65 -9.21 3.28 11.82
C SER A 65 -10.69 2.89 11.66
N MET A 66 -11.14 2.65 10.44
CA MET A 66 -12.50 2.17 10.14
C MET A 66 -12.60 0.65 10.22
N TYR A 67 -11.49 -0.06 10.08
CA TYR A 67 -11.42 -1.51 10.19
C TYR A 67 -11.20 -1.97 11.64
N SER A 68 -10.29 -1.31 12.35
CA SER A 68 -10.03 -1.56 13.77
C SER A 68 -10.20 -0.26 14.54
N ASP A 69 -11.21 -0.18 15.39
CA ASP A 69 -11.50 1.02 16.14
C ASP A 69 -10.59 1.22 17.38
N GLU A 70 -10.80 2.31 18.10
CA GLU A 70 -10.01 2.68 19.29
C GLU A 70 -10.03 1.60 20.39
N ASN A 71 -11.08 0.78 20.43
CA ASN A 71 -11.23 -0.30 21.40
C ASN A 71 -10.65 -1.64 20.88
N GLY A 72 -10.08 -1.66 19.67
CA GLY A 72 -9.58 -2.87 19.04
C GLY A 72 -10.69 -3.76 18.46
N THR A 73 -11.93 -3.26 18.37
CA THR A 73 -13.02 -3.97 17.71
C THR A 73 -12.82 -3.96 16.21
N LEU A 74 -12.90 -5.13 15.60
CA LEU A 74 -12.75 -5.28 14.16
C LEU A 74 -14.11 -5.11 13.47
N HIS A 75 -14.07 -4.44 12.32
CA HIS A 75 -15.22 -4.21 11.44
C HIS A 75 -14.96 -4.87 10.08
N PRO A 76 -15.16 -6.21 9.96
CA PRO A 76 -14.85 -6.95 8.75
C PRO A 76 -15.70 -6.52 7.55
N GLU A 77 -16.89 -5.98 7.78
CA GLU A 77 -17.74 -5.41 6.73
C GLU A 77 -17.11 -4.20 6.03
N TYR A 78 -16.28 -3.44 6.74
CA TYR A 78 -15.51 -2.35 6.13
C TYR A 78 -14.42 -2.89 5.21
N LEU A 79 -13.63 -3.86 5.67
CA LEU A 79 -12.60 -4.52 4.85
C LEU A 79 -13.22 -5.17 3.62
N ALA A 80 -14.38 -5.79 3.74
CA ALA A 80 -15.07 -6.45 2.64
C ALA A 80 -15.37 -5.51 1.46
N GLN A 81 -15.51 -4.20 1.70
CA GLN A 81 -15.72 -3.21 0.64
C GLN A 81 -14.56 -3.12 -0.34
N PHE A 82 -13.36 -3.53 0.08
CA PHE A 82 -12.14 -3.50 -0.74
C PHE A 82 -11.78 -4.87 -1.35
N MET A 83 -12.48 -5.92 -0.94
CA MET A 83 -12.26 -7.31 -1.37
C MET A 83 -13.03 -7.61 -2.67
N HIS A 84 -12.68 -6.91 -3.73
CA HIS A 84 -13.28 -7.07 -5.07
C HIS A 84 -12.20 -6.87 -6.14
N GLU A 85 -12.45 -7.39 -7.33
CA GLU A 85 -11.56 -7.21 -8.47
C GLU A 85 -11.36 -5.72 -8.78
N SER A 86 -10.12 -5.31 -8.95
CA SER A 86 -9.75 -3.93 -9.24
C SER A 86 -8.45 -3.87 -10.02
N THR A 87 -8.26 -2.79 -10.76
CA THR A 87 -6.99 -2.43 -11.38
C THR A 87 -6.33 -1.22 -10.72
N ARG A 88 -6.99 -0.63 -9.72
CA ARG A 88 -6.49 0.55 -9.01
C ARG A 88 -5.53 0.15 -7.91
N THR A 89 -4.55 1.00 -7.66
CA THR A 89 -3.71 0.92 -6.46
C THR A 89 -4.58 1.10 -5.21
N LEU A 90 -4.38 0.27 -4.20
CA LEU A 90 -4.99 0.42 -2.88
C LEU A 90 -3.99 1.08 -1.94
N LEU A 91 -4.35 2.24 -1.39
CA LEU A 91 -3.58 2.90 -0.35
C LEU A 91 -4.21 2.59 1.02
N ILE A 92 -3.46 1.88 1.86
CA ILE A 92 -3.87 1.58 3.24
C ILE A 92 -3.39 2.73 4.12
N HIS A 93 -4.35 3.50 4.64
CA HIS A 93 -4.10 4.61 5.53
C HIS A 93 -4.11 4.14 6.98
N GLY A 94 -2.95 4.06 7.60
CA GLY A 94 -2.82 3.65 8.98
C GLY A 94 -1.41 3.26 9.40
N ASP A 95 -1.30 2.83 10.65
CA ASP A 95 -0.06 2.32 11.21
C ASP A 95 0.27 0.96 10.59
N ILE A 96 1.47 0.82 10.04
CA ILE A 96 1.96 -0.43 9.45
C ILE A 96 1.92 -1.60 10.45
N ASN A 97 2.08 -1.33 11.73
CA ASN A 97 2.02 -2.35 12.79
C ASN A 97 0.64 -3.00 12.93
N LEU A 98 -0.41 -2.34 12.43
CA LEU A 98 -1.79 -2.86 12.44
C LEU A 98 -2.12 -3.62 11.15
N VAL A 99 -1.26 -3.55 10.16
CA VAL A 99 -1.48 -4.18 8.85
C VAL A 99 -0.86 -5.57 8.87
N ALA A 100 -1.70 -6.59 9.04
CA ALA A 100 -1.23 -7.98 9.03
C ALA A 100 -0.85 -8.42 7.61
N SER A 101 0.21 -9.22 7.51
CA SER A 101 0.63 -9.80 6.23
C SER A 101 -0.47 -10.64 5.57
N GLY A 102 -1.25 -11.37 6.35
CA GLY A 102 -2.40 -12.13 5.85
C GLY A 102 -3.46 -11.26 5.20
N MET A 103 -3.72 -10.07 5.73
CA MET A 103 -4.65 -9.11 5.12
C MET A 103 -4.13 -8.62 3.76
N ILE A 104 -2.84 -8.35 3.65
CA ILE A 104 -2.23 -7.96 2.36
C ILE A 104 -2.36 -9.09 1.35
N CYS A 105 -2.08 -10.33 1.75
CA CYS A 105 -2.24 -11.49 0.87
C CYS A 105 -3.69 -11.67 0.41
N ASP A 106 -4.65 -11.51 1.30
CA ASP A 106 -6.08 -11.61 0.97
C ASP A 106 -6.51 -10.50 -0.01
N LEU A 107 -6.03 -9.28 0.20
CA LEU A 107 -6.28 -8.15 -0.70
C LEU A 107 -5.65 -8.36 -2.08
N LEU A 108 -4.42 -8.88 -2.14
CA LEU A 108 -3.76 -9.20 -3.40
C LEU A 108 -4.54 -10.23 -4.20
N GLU A 109 -5.04 -11.27 -3.55
CA GLU A 109 -5.83 -12.32 -4.20
C GLU A 109 -7.19 -11.77 -4.67
N ALA A 110 -7.95 -11.14 -3.76
CA ALA A 110 -9.30 -10.67 -4.08
C ALA A 110 -9.30 -9.55 -5.13
N ARG A 111 -8.36 -8.63 -5.04
CA ARG A 111 -8.33 -7.47 -5.95
C ARG A 111 -7.63 -7.74 -7.26
N TYR A 112 -6.53 -8.47 -7.22
CA TYR A 112 -5.60 -8.57 -8.35
C TYR A 112 -5.43 -10.00 -8.86
N GLY A 113 -6.03 -10.97 -8.19
CA GLY A 113 -5.91 -12.38 -8.56
C GLY A 113 -4.51 -12.93 -8.38
N ILE A 114 -3.74 -12.38 -7.44
CA ILE A 114 -2.40 -12.86 -7.11
C ILE A 114 -2.50 -13.85 -5.96
N ASP A 115 -2.23 -15.11 -6.26
CA ASP A 115 -2.15 -16.20 -5.28
C ASP A 115 -0.76 -16.15 -4.62
N SER A 116 -0.69 -15.65 -3.40
CA SER A 116 0.57 -15.48 -2.67
C SER A 116 1.27 -16.78 -2.29
N GLU A 117 0.62 -17.91 -2.42
CA GLU A 117 1.28 -19.22 -2.24
C GLU A 117 2.07 -19.64 -3.48
N ASN A 118 1.64 -19.24 -4.66
CA ASN A 118 2.22 -19.67 -5.94
C ASN A 118 2.80 -18.52 -6.79
N GLU A 119 2.48 -17.29 -6.45
CA GLU A 119 2.95 -16.10 -7.15
C GLU A 119 3.65 -15.15 -6.17
N THR A 120 4.52 -14.31 -6.67
CA THR A 120 5.24 -13.30 -5.88
C THR A 120 4.98 -11.89 -6.42
N VAL A 121 5.00 -10.91 -5.52
CA VAL A 121 5.12 -9.51 -5.90
C VAL A 121 6.60 -9.26 -6.24
N ASP A 122 6.86 -8.59 -7.34
CA ASP A 122 8.24 -8.43 -7.84
C ASP A 122 9.09 -7.52 -6.97
N VAL A 123 8.50 -6.47 -6.41
CA VAL A 123 9.21 -5.48 -5.61
C VAL A 123 8.41 -5.17 -4.35
N VAL A 124 9.08 -5.22 -3.21
CA VAL A 124 8.59 -4.67 -1.95
C VAL A 124 9.56 -3.58 -1.54
N SER A 125 9.09 -2.35 -1.46
CA SER A 125 9.88 -1.18 -1.08
C SER A 125 9.38 -0.60 0.24
N GLY A 126 10.24 0.16 0.90
CA GLY A 126 9.86 0.87 2.11
C GLY A 126 11.02 1.67 2.68
N GLY A 127 10.77 2.96 2.92
CA GLY A 127 11.69 3.84 3.62
C GLY A 127 11.08 4.26 4.95
N ALA A 128 11.29 3.44 5.99
CA ALA A 128 10.79 3.76 7.32
C ALA A 128 11.32 5.12 7.78
N PRO A 129 10.51 5.94 8.50
CA PRO A 129 10.98 7.21 9.06
C PRO A 129 12.18 6.99 9.98
N CYS A 130 13.25 7.75 9.74
CA CYS A 130 14.50 7.61 10.51
C CYS A 130 14.96 8.93 11.14
N GLU A 131 14.09 9.92 11.20
CA GLU A 131 14.43 11.28 11.68
C GLU A 131 15.07 11.27 13.07
N SER A 132 14.59 10.42 13.99
CA SER A 132 15.14 10.29 15.34
C SER A 132 16.51 9.63 15.39
N PHE A 133 16.94 8.99 14.32
CA PHE A 133 18.18 8.21 14.27
C PHE A 133 19.19 8.79 13.26
N SER A 134 18.78 9.71 12.41
CA SER A 134 19.64 10.31 11.39
C SER A 134 20.42 11.52 11.95
N MET A 135 21.51 11.89 11.27
CA MET A 135 22.26 13.12 11.59
C MET A 135 21.46 14.37 11.29
N ALA A 136 20.49 14.31 10.38
CA ALA A 136 19.67 15.43 9.96
C ALA A 136 18.39 15.62 10.81
N GLY A 137 18.02 14.61 11.59
CA GLY A 137 16.80 14.64 12.41
C GLY A 137 17.06 14.98 13.88
N THR A 138 15.98 15.27 14.60
CA THR A 138 16.02 15.42 16.06
C THR A 138 16.14 14.04 16.71
N ARG A 139 17.19 13.86 17.51
CA ARG A 139 17.39 12.60 18.23
C ARG A 139 16.63 12.62 19.54
N THR A 140 15.75 11.62 19.73
CA THR A 140 15.01 11.42 20.99
C THR A 140 15.57 10.23 21.78
N LEU A 141 16.90 10.19 21.92
CA LEU A 141 17.57 9.14 22.68
C LEU A 141 17.29 9.33 24.16
N GLY A 142 16.72 8.31 24.79
CA GLY A 142 16.57 8.24 26.24
C GLY A 142 15.19 8.52 26.80
N ASP A 143 14.18 8.68 25.97
CA ASP A 143 12.76 8.83 26.37
C ASP A 143 12.04 7.47 26.44
N GLU A 144 12.73 6.45 26.82
CA GLU A 144 12.17 5.12 27.08
C GLU A 144 11.62 5.00 28.51
#